data_7d98db91ae1547d7c6145e11f412d16c
#
_entry.id   7d98db91ae1547d7c6145e11f412d16c
#
_cell.length_a   1.000
_cell.length_b   1.000
_cell.length_c   1.000
_cell.angle_alpha   90.00
_cell.angle_beta   90.00
_cell.angle_gamma   90.00
#
_symmetry.space_group_name_H-M   'P 1'
#
loop_
_entity.id
_entity.type
_entity.pdbx_description
1 polymer ?
#
loop_
_entity_poly.entity_id
_entity_poly.type
_entity_poly.pdbx_seq_one_letter_code
_entity_poly.pdbx_strand_id
1 'polypeptide(L)'
;AHVNYDRLQLPGGGIDLGVLSSFREPVAAAEGALTRAETALADASSPFVVGPLASRMGELHQRVARASSDATTARLGVETVPKLLGADGPRRYLLLLGNPAEARDLGGHLGNWAEITATGGRIDVVRVGAPYELFGPNDRNRPLLPDPTSYPRSLIEMNPTRFPQNWGTTPDMATVARLAAELYPQSAGGAPIDGVIYADPEAFAAALTVTGPVSVPGTDRSIDASSAAEFLERGQYSMFATESQGDTAVTGLVDHALRSLLHDHLPSPSTVGTAFGPAVRD
;
A
#
# COMPACT_ATOMS: atom_id res chain seq x y z
N ALA A 1 -25.20 3.37 -13.62
CA ALA A 1 -24.43 2.71 -14.67
C ALA A 1 -23.56 1.67 -14.02
N HIS A 2 -23.65 0.41 -14.44
CA HIS A 2 -22.69 -0.62 -14.03
C HIS A 2 -21.36 -0.32 -14.71
N VAL A 3 -20.34 -0.02 -13.92
CA VAL A 3 -18.96 0.06 -14.41
C VAL A 3 -18.52 -1.37 -14.74
N ASN A 4 -18.19 -1.62 -15.99
CA ASN A 4 -17.61 -2.91 -16.38
C ASN A 4 -16.12 -2.87 -16.04
N TYR A 5 -15.74 -3.46 -14.89
CA TYR A 5 -14.37 -3.47 -14.36
C TYR A 5 -13.40 -4.27 -15.25
N ASP A 6 -13.89 -5.24 -16.04
CA ASP A 6 -13.04 -6.00 -16.97
C ASP A 6 -12.37 -5.08 -18.01
N ARG A 7 -13.01 -3.93 -18.33
CA ARG A 7 -12.44 -2.94 -19.24
C ARG A 7 -11.31 -2.12 -18.63
N LEU A 8 -11.18 -2.11 -17.30
CA LEU A 8 -10.08 -1.43 -16.62
C LEU A 8 -8.81 -2.28 -16.61
N GLN A 9 -8.89 -3.56 -16.96
CA GLN A 9 -7.75 -4.47 -16.94
C GLN A 9 -7.04 -4.48 -18.30
N LEU A 10 -5.71 -4.42 -18.26
CA LEU A 10 -4.87 -4.66 -19.43
C LEU A 10 -4.67 -6.17 -19.62
N PRO A 11 -4.61 -6.67 -20.84
CA PRO A 11 -4.17 -8.04 -21.10
C PRO A 11 -2.79 -8.30 -20.48
N GLY A 12 -2.68 -9.34 -19.66
CA GLY A 12 -1.44 -9.68 -18.95
C GLY A 12 -1.17 -8.84 -17.69
N GLY A 13 -2.20 -8.25 -17.10
CA GLY A 13 -2.14 -7.51 -15.82
C GLY A 13 -1.95 -6.00 -16.00
N GLY A 14 -2.36 -5.26 -14.96
CA GLY A 14 -2.29 -3.81 -14.92
C GLY A 14 -3.62 -3.11 -15.20
N ILE A 15 -3.61 -1.78 -15.16
CA ILE A 15 -4.78 -0.91 -15.29
C ILE A 15 -4.71 -0.12 -16.59
N ASP A 16 -5.77 -0.16 -17.39
CA ASP A 16 -5.91 0.70 -18.58
C ASP A 16 -6.13 2.15 -18.15
N LEU A 17 -5.08 2.95 -18.28
CA LEU A 17 -5.09 4.37 -17.88
C LEU A 17 -6.00 5.21 -18.78
N GLY A 18 -6.22 4.79 -20.03
CA GLY A 18 -7.15 5.46 -20.95
C GLY A 18 -8.59 5.28 -20.47
N VAL A 19 -8.98 4.06 -20.15
CA VAL A 19 -10.30 3.76 -19.56
C VAL A 19 -10.45 4.48 -18.22
N LEU A 20 -9.46 4.42 -17.33
CA LEU A 20 -9.49 5.12 -16.03
C LEU A 20 -9.67 6.63 -16.22
N SER A 21 -8.94 7.24 -17.15
CA SER A 21 -9.04 8.67 -17.44
C SER A 21 -10.40 9.07 -18.02
N SER A 22 -11.11 8.16 -18.70
CA SER A 22 -12.44 8.42 -19.24
C SER A 22 -13.51 8.66 -18.17
N PHE A 23 -13.24 8.28 -16.91
CA PHE A 23 -14.13 8.54 -15.77
C PHE A 23 -14.01 9.95 -15.20
N ARG A 24 -13.02 10.76 -15.61
CA ARG A 24 -12.81 12.12 -15.06
C ARG A 24 -14.05 13.01 -15.20
N GLU A 25 -14.60 13.13 -16.43
CA GLU A 25 -15.79 13.97 -16.65
C GLU A 25 -17.04 13.44 -15.95
N PRO A 26 -17.39 12.13 -16.05
CA PRO A 26 -18.53 11.58 -15.31
C PRO A 26 -18.44 11.79 -13.80
N VAL A 27 -17.26 11.60 -13.21
CA VAL A 27 -17.07 11.78 -11.76
C VAL A 27 -17.18 13.26 -11.37
N ALA A 28 -16.58 14.17 -12.12
CA ALA A 28 -16.69 15.61 -11.87
C ALA A 28 -18.14 16.09 -12.03
N ALA A 29 -18.88 15.59 -12.99
CA ALA A 29 -20.30 15.90 -13.17
C ALA A 29 -21.15 15.39 -11.99
N ALA A 30 -20.86 14.19 -11.49
CA ALA A 30 -21.53 13.63 -10.32
C ALA A 30 -21.23 14.44 -9.05
N GLU A 31 -19.97 14.79 -8.79
CA GLU A 31 -19.56 15.65 -7.67
C GLU A 31 -20.29 17.00 -7.71
N GLY A 32 -20.31 17.67 -8.87
CA GLY A 32 -21.04 18.93 -9.03
C GLY A 32 -22.56 18.81 -8.84
N ALA A 33 -23.15 17.66 -9.23
CA ALA A 33 -24.58 17.42 -8.99
C ALA A 33 -24.88 17.20 -7.49
N LEU A 34 -24.01 16.49 -6.79
CA LEU A 34 -24.13 16.23 -5.36
C LEU A 34 -23.94 17.51 -4.55
N THR A 35 -22.97 18.36 -4.91
CA THR A 35 -22.80 19.69 -4.29
C THR A 35 -24.05 20.57 -4.42
N ARG A 36 -24.69 20.58 -5.62
CA ARG A 36 -25.96 21.29 -5.81
C ARG A 36 -27.09 20.70 -4.96
N ALA A 37 -27.13 19.38 -4.83
CA ALA A 37 -28.13 18.70 -3.99
C ALA A 37 -27.92 19.02 -2.50
N GLU A 38 -26.69 19.08 -2.01
CA GLU A 38 -26.38 19.51 -0.63
C GLU A 38 -26.85 20.94 -0.38
N THR A 39 -26.55 21.87 -1.30
CA THR A 39 -27.01 23.26 -1.18
C THR A 39 -28.53 23.35 -1.16
N ALA A 40 -29.22 22.66 -2.08
CA ALA A 40 -30.67 22.66 -2.14
C ALA A 40 -31.32 22.05 -0.88
N LEU A 41 -30.72 21.01 -0.32
CA LEU A 41 -31.20 20.42 0.95
C LEU A 41 -30.93 21.33 2.14
N ALA A 42 -29.83 22.05 2.19
CA ALA A 42 -29.54 23.04 3.21
C ALA A 42 -30.56 24.19 3.16
N ASP A 43 -30.84 24.71 1.97
CA ASP A 43 -31.81 25.77 1.76
C ASP A 43 -33.24 25.34 2.10
N ALA A 44 -33.59 24.06 1.89
CA ALA A 44 -34.88 23.49 2.23
C ALA A 44 -35.04 23.18 3.74
N SER A 45 -33.95 23.21 4.49
CA SER A 45 -33.97 22.94 5.94
C SER A 45 -34.58 24.12 6.71
N SER A 46 -35.70 23.89 7.37
CA SER A 46 -36.41 24.90 8.18
C SER A 46 -36.67 24.32 9.57
N PRO A 47 -36.55 25.13 10.63
CA PRO A 47 -36.92 24.72 11.98
C PRO A 47 -38.42 24.41 12.16
N PHE A 48 -39.26 24.76 11.15
CA PHE A 48 -40.70 24.49 11.15
C PHE A 48 -41.07 23.15 10.46
N VAL A 49 -40.12 22.35 10.02
CA VAL A 49 -40.38 21.03 9.41
C VAL A 49 -40.87 20.06 10.49
N VAL A 50 -42.06 19.48 10.29
CA VAL A 50 -42.68 18.54 11.26
C VAL A 50 -41.97 17.19 11.29
N GLY A 51 -41.97 16.50 12.44
CA GLY A 51 -41.16 15.38 12.82
C GLY A 51 -40.92 14.27 11.75
N PRO A 52 -41.97 13.69 11.09
CA PRO A 52 -41.73 12.63 10.09
C PRO A 52 -40.99 13.10 8.84
N LEU A 53 -41.19 14.36 8.44
CA LEU A 53 -40.52 14.97 7.31
C LEU A 53 -39.07 15.32 7.66
N ALA A 54 -38.86 15.86 8.89
CA ALA A 54 -37.51 16.16 9.39
C ALA A 54 -36.63 14.93 9.44
N SER A 55 -37.14 13.76 9.87
CA SER A 55 -36.38 12.52 9.89
C SER A 55 -35.97 12.08 8.49
N ARG A 56 -36.86 12.11 7.51
CA ARG A 56 -36.56 11.75 6.11
C ARG A 56 -35.61 12.73 5.45
N MET A 57 -35.72 14.02 5.75
CA MET A 57 -34.73 15.00 5.28
C MET A 57 -33.35 14.74 5.89
N GLY A 58 -33.27 14.38 7.18
CA GLY A 58 -32.02 14.00 7.83
C GLY A 58 -31.37 12.78 7.19
N GLU A 59 -32.17 11.75 6.89
CA GLU A 59 -31.66 10.56 6.17
C GLU A 59 -31.15 10.93 4.77
N LEU A 60 -31.88 11.79 4.04
CA LEU A 60 -31.47 12.24 2.71
C LEU A 60 -30.18 13.06 2.77
N HIS A 61 -30.04 13.99 3.73
CA HIS A 61 -28.81 14.72 3.97
C HIS A 61 -27.62 13.78 4.20
N GLN A 62 -27.77 12.77 5.06
CA GLN A 62 -26.70 11.80 5.31
C GLN A 62 -26.33 10.98 4.07
N ARG A 63 -27.30 10.63 3.23
CA ARG A 63 -27.04 9.90 1.97
C ARG A 63 -26.31 10.78 0.97
N VAL A 64 -26.74 12.03 0.81
CA VAL A 64 -26.11 12.97 -0.12
C VAL A 64 -24.69 13.30 0.36
N ALA A 65 -24.49 13.58 1.65
CA ALA A 65 -23.16 13.85 2.21
C ALA A 65 -22.18 12.67 2.02
N ARG A 66 -22.64 11.43 2.23
CA ARG A 66 -21.83 10.24 1.94
C ARG A 66 -21.49 10.14 0.46
N ALA A 67 -22.49 10.27 -0.42
CA ALA A 67 -22.28 10.23 -1.85
C ALA A 67 -21.33 11.34 -2.34
N SER A 68 -21.39 12.53 -1.74
CA SER A 68 -20.49 13.65 -2.02
C SER A 68 -19.06 13.33 -1.63
N SER A 69 -18.85 12.77 -0.43
CA SER A 69 -17.54 12.29 0.02
C SER A 69 -16.97 11.21 -0.91
N ASP A 70 -17.81 10.24 -1.30
CA ASP A 70 -17.42 9.17 -2.22
C ASP A 70 -17.05 9.73 -3.61
N ALA A 71 -17.82 10.72 -4.12
CA ALA A 71 -17.53 11.36 -5.40
C ALA A 71 -16.21 12.16 -5.36
N THR A 72 -15.93 12.88 -4.27
CA THR A 72 -14.67 13.60 -4.06
C THR A 72 -13.49 12.61 -4.02
N THR A 73 -13.63 11.50 -3.31
CA THR A 73 -12.62 10.44 -3.26
C THR A 73 -12.39 9.83 -4.65
N ALA A 74 -13.45 9.53 -5.38
CA ALA A 74 -13.37 9.02 -6.74
C ALA A 74 -12.66 10.02 -7.68
N ARG A 75 -12.95 11.33 -7.59
CA ARG A 75 -12.26 12.37 -8.36
C ARG A 75 -10.78 12.40 -8.09
N LEU A 76 -10.39 12.42 -6.81
CA LEU A 76 -8.98 12.35 -6.42
C LEU A 76 -8.32 11.09 -6.94
N GLY A 77 -9.02 9.95 -6.91
CA GLY A 77 -8.54 8.68 -7.45
C GLY A 77 -8.27 8.75 -8.95
N VAL A 78 -9.24 9.18 -9.77
CA VAL A 78 -9.06 9.25 -11.22
C VAL A 78 -8.05 10.32 -11.68
N GLU A 79 -7.73 11.30 -10.84
CA GLU A 79 -6.70 12.30 -11.10
C GLU A 79 -5.29 11.83 -10.68
N THR A 80 -5.20 11.08 -9.59
CA THR A 80 -3.91 10.73 -8.94
C THR A 80 -3.40 9.37 -9.37
N VAL A 81 -4.28 8.35 -9.43
CA VAL A 81 -3.89 6.97 -9.72
C VAL A 81 -3.16 6.83 -11.05
N PRO A 82 -3.56 7.49 -12.17
CA PRO A 82 -2.79 7.39 -13.41
C PRO A 82 -1.34 7.84 -13.26
N LYS A 83 -1.08 8.91 -12.49
CA LYS A 83 0.28 9.42 -12.26
C LYS A 83 1.11 8.45 -11.43
N LEU A 84 0.50 7.86 -10.41
CA LEU A 84 1.14 6.82 -9.60
C LEU A 84 1.44 5.56 -10.41
N LEU A 85 0.61 5.25 -11.40
CA LEU A 85 0.78 4.12 -12.31
C LEU A 85 1.61 4.43 -13.56
N GLY A 86 2.34 5.53 -13.56
CA GLY A 86 3.31 5.85 -14.61
C GLY A 86 2.70 6.39 -15.89
N ALA A 87 1.60 7.15 -15.83
CA ALA A 87 1.02 7.83 -17.01
C ALA A 87 1.98 8.85 -17.63
N ASP A 88 2.75 9.54 -16.79
CA ASP A 88 3.69 10.61 -17.19
C ASP A 88 5.14 10.11 -17.29
N GLY A 89 5.36 8.80 -17.24
CA GLY A 89 6.67 8.14 -17.24
C GLY A 89 6.80 7.11 -16.14
N PRO A 90 7.81 6.23 -16.21
CA PRO A 90 8.02 5.17 -15.24
C PRO A 90 8.13 5.70 -13.82
N ARG A 91 7.50 5.00 -12.87
CA ARG A 91 7.57 5.24 -11.43
C ARG A 91 8.22 4.05 -10.74
N ARG A 92 8.96 4.33 -9.69
CA ARG A 92 9.63 3.33 -8.86
C ARG A 92 9.25 3.51 -7.41
N TYR A 93 8.80 2.45 -6.78
CA TYR A 93 8.39 2.45 -5.38
C TYR A 93 9.19 1.43 -4.59
N LEU A 94 9.46 1.75 -3.35
CA LEU A 94 10.00 0.81 -2.37
C LEU A 94 8.88 0.41 -1.42
N LEU A 95 8.49 -0.85 -1.44
CA LEU A 95 7.62 -1.44 -0.45
C LEU A 95 8.48 -1.91 0.73
N LEU A 96 8.12 -1.51 1.93
CA LEU A 96 8.70 -1.92 3.19
C LEU A 96 7.68 -2.75 3.96
N LEU A 97 8.05 -3.96 4.38
CA LEU A 97 7.21 -4.82 5.19
C LEU A 97 7.71 -4.83 6.63
N GLY A 98 6.92 -4.25 7.54
CA GLY A 98 7.18 -4.24 8.96
C GLY A 98 6.72 -5.53 9.65
N ASN A 99 7.37 -5.87 10.75
CA ASN A 99 6.95 -6.94 11.65
C ASN A 99 6.70 -6.38 13.06
N PRO A 100 5.44 -6.20 13.48
CA PRO A 100 5.09 -5.61 14.77
C PRO A 100 5.46 -6.50 15.97
N ALA A 101 5.73 -7.79 15.77
CA ALA A 101 6.23 -8.67 16.84
C ALA A 101 7.61 -8.23 17.37
N GLU A 102 8.37 -7.50 16.56
CA GLU A 102 9.61 -6.86 16.97
C GLU A 102 9.41 -5.35 17.06
N ALA A 103 9.12 -4.86 18.26
CA ALA A 103 8.71 -3.48 18.51
C ALA A 103 9.66 -2.42 17.92
N ARG A 104 9.12 -1.59 17.05
CA ARG A 104 9.64 -0.32 16.53
C ARG A 104 8.45 0.64 16.38
N ASP A 105 8.72 1.92 16.19
CA ASP A 105 7.68 2.95 16.21
C ASP A 105 6.69 2.84 15.03
N LEU A 106 7.19 2.64 13.80
CA LEU A 106 6.36 2.52 12.61
C LEU A 106 6.07 1.04 12.31
N GLY A 107 5.11 0.43 13.01
CA GLY A 107 4.63 -0.92 12.71
C GLY A 107 5.68 -2.03 12.83
N GLY A 108 6.76 -1.81 13.60
CA GLY A 108 7.73 -2.85 13.92
C GLY A 108 9.03 -2.82 13.11
N HIS A 109 9.82 -3.85 13.33
CA HIS A 109 11.08 -4.11 12.63
C HIS A 109 10.84 -4.37 11.15
N LEU A 110 11.67 -3.82 10.27
CA LEU A 110 11.58 -4.08 8.84
C LEU A 110 12.06 -5.50 8.53
N GLY A 111 11.12 -6.38 8.16
CA GLY A 111 11.41 -7.79 7.85
C GLY A 111 11.83 -8.02 6.40
N ASN A 112 11.14 -7.38 5.45
CA ASN A 112 11.43 -7.51 4.02
C ASN A 112 11.22 -6.17 3.30
N TRP A 113 11.75 -6.09 2.08
CA TRP A 113 11.51 -4.99 1.16
C TRP A 113 11.24 -5.53 -0.26
N ALA A 114 10.54 -4.74 -1.07
CA ALA A 114 10.38 -5.01 -2.50
C ALA A 114 10.52 -3.72 -3.31
N GLU A 115 11.19 -3.81 -4.45
CA GLU A 115 11.22 -2.77 -5.46
C GLU A 115 10.12 -3.05 -6.47
N ILE A 116 9.25 -2.07 -6.66
CA ILE A 116 8.10 -2.12 -7.57
C ILE A 116 8.25 -1.01 -8.58
N THR A 117 8.01 -1.30 -9.86
CA THR A 117 7.92 -0.30 -10.91
C THR A 117 6.50 -0.23 -11.47
N ALA A 118 6.09 0.97 -11.86
CA ALA A 118 4.81 1.20 -12.53
C ALA A 118 5.06 1.98 -13.84
N THR A 119 4.58 1.45 -14.97
CA THR A 119 4.79 2.06 -16.29
C THR A 119 3.54 1.90 -17.13
N GLY A 120 2.88 3.01 -17.47
CA GLY A 120 1.71 2.99 -18.35
C GLY A 120 0.56 2.11 -17.82
N GLY A 121 0.41 2.03 -16.49
CA GLY A 121 -0.61 1.23 -15.83
C GLY A 121 -0.18 -0.21 -15.48
N ARG A 122 0.98 -0.67 -15.95
CA ARG A 122 1.53 -1.97 -15.58
C ARG A 122 2.39 -1.84 -14.34
N ILE A 123 2.29 -2.81 -13.45
CA ILE A 123 3.04 -2.85 -12.20
C ILE A 123 3.87 -4.13 -12.20
N ASP A 124 5.19 -4.00 -11.98
CA ASP A 124 6.12 -5.12 -11.94
C ASP A 124 6.90 -5.14 -10.64
N VAL A 125 7.06 -6.34 -10.06
CA VAL A 125 7.98 -6.59 -8.94
C VAL A 125 9.36 -6.82 -9.53
N VAL A 126 10.28 -5.89 -9.28
CA VAL A 126 11.65 -5.94 -9.81
C VAL A 126 12.52 -6.84 -8.94
N ARG A 127 12.48 -6.61 -7.62
CA ARG A 127 13.27 -7.34 -6.63
C ARG A 127 12.52 -7.42 -5.30
N VAL A 128 12.79 -8.50 -4.58
CA VAL A 128 12.38 -8.67 -3.17
C VAL A 128 13.61 -9.13 -2.39
N GLY A 129 13.74 -8.71 -1.15
CA GLY A 129 14.88 -9.12 -0.33
C GLY A 129 14.70 -8.84 1.17
N ALA A 130 15.65 -9.35 1.95
CA ALA A 130 15.78 -9.03 3.36
C ALA A 130 16.58 -7.73 3.54
N PRO A 131 16.38 -6.96 4.63
CA PRO A 131 17.01 -5.65 4.81
C PRO A 131 18.54 -5.67 4.76
N TYR A 132 19.18 -6.71 5.29
CA TYR A 132 20.64 -6.83 5.30
C TYR A 132 21.25 -6.98 3.90
N GLU A 133 20.45 -7.35 2.90
CA GLU A 133 20.91 -7.50 1.51
C GLU A 133 21.08 -6.13 0.82
N LEU A 134 20.46 -5.07 1.33
CA LEU A 134 20.52 -3.74 0.72
C LEU A 134 21.94 -3.21 0.62
N PHE A 135 22.74 -3.36 1.69
CA PHE A 135 24.10 -2.80 1.73
C PHE A 135 25.19 -3.85 1.91
N GLY A 136 24.81 -5.11 2.15
CA GLY A 136 25.72 -6.22 2.41
C GLY A 136 26.47 -6.10 3.75
N PRO A 137 27.31 -7.10 4.06
CA PRO A 137 27.96 -7.20 5.37
C PRO A 137 29.17 -6.28 5.56
N ASN A 138 29.68 -5.68 4.47
CA ASN A 138 30.93 -4.92 4.52
C ASN A 138 30.69 -3.43 4.78
N ASP A 139 31.34 -2.86 5.78
CA ASP A 139 31.30 -1.41 6.08
C ASP A 139 31.81 -0.53 4.94
N ARG A 140 32.52 -1.10 3.96
CA ARG A 140 33.02 -0.36 2.77
C ARG A 140 31.91 0.10 1.83
N ASN A 141 30.77 -0.58 1.85
CA ASN A 141 29.61 -0.27 1.03
C ASN A 141 28.49 0.42 1.84
N ARG A 142 28.85 0.94 3.02
CA ARG A 142 27.89 1.64 3.87
C ARG A 142 27.42 2.92 3.16
N PRO A 143 26.09 3.12 2.99
CA PRO A 143 25.57 4.32 2.38
C PRO A 143 25.86 5.54 3.28
N LEU A 144 25.98 6.69 2.63
CA LEU A 144 26.15 7.97 3.29
C LEU A 144 24.77 8.61 3.51
N LEU A 145 24.55 9.08 4.73
CA LEU A 145 23.42 9.96 5.05
C LEU A 145 23.95 11.40 5.04
N PRO A 146 23.56 12.23 4.06
CA PRO A 146 24.20 13.54 3.85
C PRO A 146 24.06 14.50 5.03
N ASP A 147 22.85 14.50 5.65
CA ASP A 147 22.56 15.32 6.83
C ASP A 147 21.84 14.50 7.92
N PRO A 148 22.59 13.79 8.78
CA PRO A 148 21.99 13.04 9.89
C PRO A 148 21.22 13.91 10.89
N THR A 149 21.53 15.22 10.96
CA THR A 149 20.90 16.13 11.93
C THR A 149 19.45 16.49 11.56
N SER A 150 19.06 16.25 10.30
CA SER A 150 17.68 16.44 9.83
C SER A 150 16.73 15.31 10.24
N TYR A 151 17.24 14.27 10.90
CA TYR A 151 16.49 13.11 11.34
C TYR A 151 16.36 13.03 12.87
N PRO A 152 15.30 12.37 13.40
CA PRO A 152 15.18 12.13 14.85
C PRO A 152 16.43 11.43 15.40
N ARG A 153 16.88 11.90 16.56
CA ARG A 153 18.07 11.34 17.21
C ARG A 153 17.92 9.85 17.49
N SER A 154 16.74 9.40 17.94
CA SER A 154 16.43 7.99 18.17
C SER A 154 16.68 7.13 16.93
N LEU A 155 16.27 7.59 15.75
CA LEU A 155 16.49 6.90 14.47
C LEU A 155 18.00 6.82 14.14
N ILE A 156 18.75 7.91 14.33
CA ILE A 156 20.19 7.93 14.04
C ILE A 156 20.98 7.03 15.00
N GLU A 157 20.61 7.00 16.27
CA GLU A 157 21.23 6.12 17.28
C GLU A 157 21.04 4.62 16.93
N MET A 158 19.99 4.27 16.20
CA MET A 158 19.74 2.91 15.67
C MET A 158 20.55 2.57 14.42
N ASN A 159 21.42 3.48 13.97
CA ASN A 159 22.39 3.27 12.88
C ASN A 159 21.74 2.80 11.57
N PRO A 160 20.80 3.57 10.98
CA PRO A 160 19.99 3.16 9.82
C PRO A 160 20.81 2.93 8.56
N THR A 161 22.01 3.48 8.46
CA THR A 161 22.94 3.24 7.33
C THR A 161 23.60 1.87 7.38
N ARG A 162 23.63 1.24 8.54
CA ARG A 162 24.16 -0.11 8.75
C ARG A 162 23.06 -1.16 8.89
N PHE A 163 21.96 -0.75 9.50
CA PHE A 163 20.86 -1.64 9.87
C PHE A 163 19.54 -1.13 9.25
N PRO A 164 19.31 -1.42 7.96
CA PRO A 164 18.09 -0.97 7.28
C PRO A 164 16.80 -1.46 7.97
N GLN A 165 16.86 -2.58 8.66
CA GLN A 165 15.75 -3.11 9.46
C GLN A 165 15.26 -2.12 10.54
N ASN A 166 16.06 -1.13 10.91
CA ASN A 166 15.72 -0.10 11.90
C ASN A 166 15.13 1.18 11.27
N TRP A 167 14.88 1.22 9.96
CA TRP A 167 14.30 2.42 9.31
C TRP A 167 12.95 2.83 9.89
N GLY A 168 12.19 1.87 10.45
CA GLY A 168 10.92 2.11 11.14
C GLY A 168 11.04 2.67 12.56
N THR A 169 12.24 3.06 13.05
CA THR A 169 12.42 3.63 14.40
C THR A 169 12.04 5.13 14.41
N THR A 170 10.84 5.42 14.00
CA THR A 170 10.15 6.71 14.05
C THR A 170 8.68 6.48 13.66
N PRO A 171 7.70 7.10 14.32
CA PRO A 171 6.30 6.97 13.93
C PRO A 171 5.93 7.78 12.67
N ASP A 172 6.85 8.61 12.18
CA ASP A 172 6.59 9.49 11.04
C ASP A 172 7.00 8.83 9.71
N MET A 173 5.99 8.37 8.97
CA MET A 173 6.19 7.75 7.64
C MET A 173 6.91 8.67 6.64
N ALA A 174 6.71 10.00 6.71
CA ALA A 174 7.39 10.93 5.83
C ALA A 174 8.91 10.94 6.07
N THR A 175 9.33 10.81 7.32
CA THR A 175 10.74 10.65 7.71
C THR A 175 11.32 9.34 7.18
N VAL A 176 10.59 8.21 7.30
CA VAL A 176 11.01 6.91 6.75
C VAL A 176 11.14 6.97 5.23
N ALA A 177 10.16 7.57 4.55
CA ALA A 177 10.19 7.72 3.10
C ALA A 177 11.37 8.55 2.61
N ARG A 178 11.69 9.66 3.30
CA ARG A 178 12.87 10.48 3.00
C ARG A 178 14.17 9.73 3.23
N LEU A 179 14.29 9.02 4.36
CA LEU A 179 15.45 8.19 4.66
C LEU A 179 15.68 7.12 3.59
N ALA A 180 14.62 6.42 3.21
CA ALA A 180 14.67 5.41 2.16
C ALA A 180 15.06 6.01 0.80
N ALA A 181 14.52 7.18 0.45
CA ALA A 181 14.86 7.89 -0.78
C ALA A 181 16.34 8.33 -0.86
N GLU A 182 16.97 8.61 0.28
CA GLU A 182 18.39 8.94 0.36
C GLU A 182 19.29 7.69 0.36
N LEU A 183 18.89 6.62 1.05
CA LEU A 183 19.74 5.46 1.25
C LEU A 183 19.56 4.37 0.19
N TYR A 184 18.33 4.09 -0.25
CA TYR A 184 18.04 3.01 -1.19
C TYR A 184 18.80 3.11 -2.52
N PRO A 185 18.95 4.30 -3.17
CA PRO A 185 19.72 4.42 -4.41
C PRO A 185 21.20 4.02 -4.27
N GLN A 186 21.73 3.99 -3.05
CA GLN A 186 23.11 3.60 -2.76
C GLN A 186 23.26 2.08 -2.51
N SER A 187 22.15 1.33 -2.50
CA SER A 187 22.17 -0.13 -2.37
C SER A 187 22.64 -0.80 -3.67
N ALA A 188 23.04 -2.06 -3.58
CA ALA A 188 23.45 -2.84 -4.76
C ALA A 188 22.27 -2.95 -5.76
N GLY A 189 22.41 -2.32 -6.93
CA GLY A 189 21.37 -2.23 -7.96
C GLY A 189 20.20 -1.30 -7.60
N GLY A 190 20.34 -0.49 -6.55
CA GLY A 190 19.36 0.55 -6.18
C GLY A 190 19.31 1.67 -7.20
N ALA A 191 18.16 2.35 -7.24
CA ALA A 191 17.94 3.53 -8.08
C ALA A 191 17.02 4.51 -7.34
N PRO A 192 16.95 5.79 -7.78
CA PRO A 192 16.02 6.74 -7.20
C PRO A 192 14.58 6.22 -7.20
N ILE A 193 13.86 6.46 -6.10
CA ILE A 193 12.47 6.05 -5.91
C ILE A 193 11.56 7.28 -5.89
N ASP A 194 10.33 7.10 -6.38
CA ASP A 194 9.27 8.12 -6.40
C ASP A 194 8.41 8.08 -5.13
N GLY A 195 8.46 6.99 -4.37
CA GLY A 195 7.70 6.85 -3.14
C GLY A 195 8.01 5.58 -2.38
N VAL A 196 7.50 5.53 -1.14
CA VAL A 196 7.60 4.39 -0.23
C VAL A 196 6.21 3.96 0.17
N ILE A 197 5.98 2.66 0.15
CA ILE A 197 4.78 2.01 0.66
C ILE A 197 5.19 1.22 1.89
N TYR A 198 4.49 1.40 3.01
CA TYR A 198 4.69 0.58 4.19
C TYR A 198 3.52 -0.38 4.33
N ALA A 199 3.80 -1.64 4.57
CA ALA A 199 2.82 -2.69 4.80
C ALA A 199 3.23 -3.53 6.02
N ASP A 200 2.24 -4.14 6.64
CA ASP A 200 2.37 -5.01 7.80
C ASP A 200 1.84 -6.42 7.49
N PRO A 201 1.91 -7.37 8.43
CA PRO A 201 1.36 -8.72 8.23
C PRO A 201 -0.14 -8.75 7.94
N GLU A 202 -0.93 -7.78 8.43
CA GLU A 202 -2.35 -7.67 8.15
C GLU A 202 -2.61 -7.28 6.69
N ALA A 203 -1.83 -6.33 6.17
CA ALA A 203 -1.87 -5.98 4.74
C ALA A 203 -1.47 -7.18 3.85
N PHE A 204 -0.50 -8.00 4.31
CA PHE A 204 -0.14 -9.23 3.63
C PHE A 204 -1.27 -10.27 3.67
N ALA A 205 -1.94 -10.45 4.82
CA ALA A 205 -3.12 -11.29 4.95
C ALA A 205 -4.27 -10.84 4.03
N ALA A 206 -4.48 -9.52 3.93
CA ALA A 206 -5.44 -8.94 3.00
C ALA A 206 -5.10 -9.28 1.54
N ALA A 207 -3.82 -9.24 1.14
CA ALA A 207 -3.39 -9.69 -0.17
C ALA A 207 -3.73 -11.15 -0.42
N LEU A 208 -3.49 -12.05 0.55
CA LEU A 208 -3.85 -13.47 0.44
C LEU A 208 -5.37 -13.74 0.42
N THR A 209 -6.19 -12.84 0.94
CA THR A 209 -7.66 -12.92 0.76
C THR A 209 -8.03 -12.81 -0.72
N VAL A 210 -7.23 -12.08 -1.49
CA VAL A 210 -7.44 -11.82 -2.92
C VAL A 210 -6.79 -12.88 -3.80
N THR A 211 -5.53 -13.23 -3.50
CA THR A 211 -4.71 -14.12 -4.34
C THR A 211 -4.87 -15.60 -3.99
N GLY A 212 -5.40 -15.89 -2.80
CA GLY A 212 -5.46 -17.24 -2.27
C GLY A 212 -4.19 -17.66 -1.51
N PRO A 213 -4.15 -18.92 -1.03
CA PRO A 213 -3.03 -19.43 -0.25
C PRO A 213 -1.73 -19.52 -1.07
N VAL A 214 -0.59 -19.27 -0.39
CA VAL A 214 0.75 -19.36 -0.97
C VAL A 214 1.56 -20.44 -0.25
N SER A 215 2.29 -21.27 -1.00
CA SER A 215 3.17 -22.28 -0.43
C SER A 215 4.42 -21.64 0.17
N VAL A 216 4.80 -22.10 1.37
CA VAL A 216 6.02 -21.65 2.04
C VAL A 216 7.22 -22.39 1.42
N PRO A 217 8.17 -21.69 0.79
CA PRO A 217 9.31 -22.31 0.15
C PRO A 217 10.10 -23.23 1.09
N GLY A 218 10.47 -24.40 0.61
CA GLY A 218 11.24 -25.39 1.38
C GLY A 218 10.43 -26.18 2.41
N THR A 219 9.11 -26.09 2.40
CA THR A 219 8.20 -26.82 3.31
C THR A 219 6.99 -27.37 2.55
N ASP A 220 6.25 -28.29 3.19
CA ASP A 220 4.95 -28.78 2.70
C ASP A 220 3.77 -27.92 3.17
N ARG A 221 4.03 -26.73 3.73
CA ARG A 221 3.01 -25.86 4.28
C ARG A 221 2.60 -24.78 3.29
N SER A 222 1.34 -24.36 3.36
CA SER A 222 0.84 -23.15 2.72
C SER A 222 0.26 -22.21 3.76
N ILE A 223 0.35 -20.93 3.47
CA ILE A 223 -0.16 -19.83 4.28
C ILE A 223 -1.33 -19.20 3.54
N ASP A 224 -2.43 -19.06 4.23
CA ASP A 224 -3.63 -18.34 3.77
C ASP A 224 -3.83 -17.04 4.56
N ALA A 225 -4.87 -16.29 4.21
CA ALA A 225 -5.19 -15.03 4.87
C ALA A 225 -5.37 -15.16 6.39
N SER A 226 -5.87 -16.30 6.88
CA SER A 226 -6.14 -16.48 8.31
C SER A 226 -4.89 -16.82 9.13
N SER A 227 -3.85 -17.33 8.49
CA SER A 227 -2.60 -17.78 9.13
C SER A 227 -1.41 -16.88 8.81
N ALA A 228 -1.57 -15.91 7.90
CA ALA A 228 -0.48 -15.09 7.40
C ALA A 228 0.17 -14.21 8.46
N ALA A 229 -0.62 -13.48 9.23
CA ALA A 229 -0.10 -12.58 10.27
C ALA A 229 0.64 -13.38 11.34
N GLU A 230 0.03 -14.44 11.90
CA GLU A 230 0.67 -15.29 12.90
C GLU A 230 1.97 -15.92 12.38
N PHE A 231 1.98 -16.35 11.11
CA PHE A 231 3.19 -16.92 10.51
C PHE A 231 4.31 -15.89 10.41
N LEU A 232 4.03 -14.69 9.88
CA LEU A 232 5.04 -13.64 9.70
C LEU A 232 5.54 -13.08 11.04
N GLU A 233 4.68 -13.01 12.05
CA GLU A 233 5.05 -12.49 13.35
C GLU A 233 5.81 -13.51 14.22
N ARG A 234 5.45 -14.80 14.16
CA ARG A 234 5.93 -15.82 15.09
C ARG A 234 6.30 -17.14 14.45
N GLY A 235 5.48 -17.64 13.54
CA GLY A 235 5.58 -19.00 13.00
C GLY A 235 6.92 -19.25 12.29
N GLN A 236 7.42 -18.25 11.56
CA GLN A 236 8.68 -18.32 10.84
C GLN A 236 9.89 -18.65 11.75
N TYR A 237 9.95 -18.09 12.96
CA TYR A 237 11.07 -18.28 13.88
C TYR A 237 11.15 -19.71 14.47
N SER A 238 10.03 -20.43 14.48
CA SER A 238 9.98 -21.81 14.99
C SER A 238 10.03 -22.88 13.90
N MET A 239 9.81 -22.48 12.65
CA MET A 239 9.70 -23.42 11.51
C MET A 239 11.04 -23.80 10.92
N PHE A 240 12.01 -22.91 10.92
CA PHE A 240 13.29 -23.08 10.25
C PHE A 240 14.42 -23.30 11.24
N ALA A 241 15.40 -24.13 10.85
CA ALA A 241 16.55 -24.46 11.68
C ALA A 241 17.55 -23.30 11.83
N THR A 242 17.56 -22.38 10.86
CA THR A 242 18.43 -21.20 10.85
C THR A 242 17.64 -19.95 10.42
N GLU A 243 18.05 -18.79 10.92
CA GLU A 243 17.50 -17.50 10.54
C GLU A 243 17.55 -17.29 9.00
N SER A 244 18.69 -17.60 8.38
CA SER A 244 18.85 -17.47 6.91
C SER A 244 17.88 -18.34 6.10
N GLN A 245 17.49 -19.51 6.60
CA GLN A 245 16.44 -20.33 5.96
C GLN A 245 15.07 -19.66 6.08
N GLY A 246 14.78 -19.11 7.25
CA GLY A 246 13.55 -18.35 7.50
C GLY A 246 13.44 -17.13 6.59
N ASP A 247 14.49 -16.32 6.52
CA ASP A 247 14.55 -15.13 5.66
C ASP A 247 14.35 -15.47 4.18
N THR A 248 15.01 -16.54 3.71
CA THR A 248 14.86 -17.01 2.32
C THR A 248 13.42 -17.45 2.04
N ALA A 249 12.81 -18.19 2.95
CA ALA A 249 11.45 -18.68 2.79
C ALA A 249 10.43 -17.52 2.82
N VAL A 250 10.57 -16.59 3.75
CA VAL A 250 9.70 -15.40 3.85
C VAL A 250 9.87 -14.50 2.63
N THR A 251 11.10 -14.25 2.19
CA THR A 251 11.37 -13.47 0.96
C THR A 251 10.69 -14.10 -0.25
N GLY A 252 10.80 -15.43 -0.41
CA GLY A 252 10.13 -16.14 -1.50
C GLY A 252 8.61 -16.14 -1.39
N LEU A 253 8.06 -16.22 -0.18
CA LEU A 253 6.63 -16.11 0.09
C LEU A 253 6.11 -14.71 -0.32
N VAL A 254 6.81 -13.66 0.10
CA VAL A 254 6.47 -12.26 -0.23
C VAL A 254 6.57 -12.01 -1.74
N ASP A 255 7.64 -12.47 -2.40
CA ASP A 255 7.80 -12.32 -3.85
C ASP A 255 6.64 -13.00 -4.61
N HIS A 256 6.29 -14.23 -4.23
CA HIS A 256 5.19 -14.95 -4.85
C HIS A 256 3.84 -14.25 -4.66
N ALA A 257 3.52 -13.84 -3.44
CA ALA A 257 2.26 -13.15 -3.13
C ALA A 257 2.14 -11.80 -3.87
N LEU A 258 3.22 -11.01 -3.91
CA LEU A 258 3.22 -9.74 -4.64
C LEU A 258 3.06 -9.94 -6.15
N ARG A 259 3.75 -10.93 -6.74
CA ARG A 259 3.59 -11.22 -8.18
C ARG A 259 2.19 -11.71 -8.50
N SER A 260 1.62 -12.59 -7.69
CA SER A 260 0.23 -13.04 -7.86
C SER A 260 -0.75 -11.87 -7.77
N LEU A 261 -0.59 -10.98 -6.77
CA LEU A 261 -1.45 -9.82 -6.59
C LEU A 261 -1.40 -8.85 -7.78
N LEU A 262 -0.22 -8.68 -8.39
CA LEU A 262 0.02 -7.65 -9.41
C LEU A 262 -0.11 -8.16 -10.85
N HIS A 263 0.07 -9.46 -11.09
CA HIS A 263 0.05 -10.03 -12.45
C HIS A 263 -1.20 -10.85 -12.76
N ASP A 264 -1.87 -11.38 -11.74
CA ASP A 264 -3.12 -12.10 -11.93
C ASP A 264 -4.28 -11.12 -12.19
N HIS A 265 -5.49 -11.64 -12.40
CA HIS A 265 -6.65 -10.79 -12.61
C HIS A 265 -6.85 -9.86 -11.40
N LEU A 266 -6.73 -8.55 -11.65
CA LEU A 266 -7.01 -7.57 -10.61
C LEU A 266 -8.43 -7.81 -10.09
N PRO A 267 -8.59 -7.98 -8.78
CA PRO A 267 -9.89 -8.18 -8.19
C PRO A 267 -10.77 -6.94 -8.37
N SER A 268 -12.08 -7.10 -8.24
CA SER A 268 -12.98 -5.95 -8.33
C SER A 268 -12.61 -4.92 -7.23
N PRO A 269 -12.82 -3.61 -7.48
CA PRO A 269 -12.59 -2.59 -6.45
C PRO A 269 -13.33 -2.84 -5.14
N SER A 270 -14.49 -3.48 -5.18
CA SER A 270 -15.22 -3.90 -3.98
C SER A 270 -14.49 -5.01 -3.23
N THR A 271 -13.91 -5.98 -3.93
CA THR A 271 -13.10 -7.04 -3.32
C THR A 271 -11.84 -6.45 -2.66
N VAL A 272 -11.13 -5.56 -3.36
CA VAL A 272 -9.96 -4.84 -2.82
C VAL A 272 -10.37 -4.02 -1.59
N GLY A 273 -11.43 -3.22 -1.70
CA GLY A 273 -11.93 -2.41 -0.59
C GLY A 273 -12.36 -3.22 0.62
N THR A 274 -12.92 -4.43 0.41
CA THR A 274 -13.30 -5.33 1.52
C THR A 274 -12.06 -5.97 2.15
N ALA A 275 -11.09 -6.40 1.35
CA ALA A 275 -9.87 -7.06 1.83
C ALA A 275 -8.93 -6.09 2.55
N PHE A 276 -8.63 -4.94 1.93
CA PHE A 276 -7.65 -3.97 2.44
C PHE A 276 -8.26 -2.86 3.29
N GLY A 277 -9.58 -2.65 3.23
CA GLY A 277 -10.24 -1.57 3.97
C GLY A 277 -9.98 -1.56 5.48
N PRO A 278 -9.99 -2.70 6.19
CA PRO A 278 -9.60 -2.78 7.59
C PRO A 278 -8.14 -2.34 7.82
N ALA A 279 -7.21 -2.86 7.04
CA ALA A 279 -5.77 -2.56 7.17
C ALA A 279 -5.40 -1.09 6.86
N VAL A 280 -6.22 -0.37 6.09
CA VAL A 280 -5.98 1.06 5.76
C VAL A 280 -6.56 2.01 6.80
N ARG A 281 -7.46 1.54 7.66
CA ARG A 281 -8.17 2.37 8.66
C ARG A 281 -7.49 2.39 10.03
N ASP A 282 -6.61 1.46 10.30
CA ASP A 282 -5.82 1.32 11.52
C ASP A 282 -4.42 1.92 11.33
#